data_26d61991e64b181b9c75f6bead9c89bd
#
_entry.id   26d61991e64b181b9c75f6bead9c89bd
#
_cell.length_a   1.000
_cell.length_b   1.000
_cell.length_c   1.000
_cell.angle_alpha   90.00
_cell.angle_beta   90.00
_cell.angle_gamma   90.00
#
_symmetry.space_group_name_H-M   'P 1'
#
loop_
_entity.id
_entity.type
_entity.pdbx_description
1 polymer ?
#
loop_
_entity_poly.entity_id
_entity_poly.type
_entity_poly.pdbx_seq_one_letter_code
_entity_poly.pdbx_strand_id
1 'polypeptide(L)'
;MFEVDVYVDIKSPHSYLVVKPAMQLETDYDCQVNFKPYDLSYVDINVSTDHDRGNPIRRPRNAAQDRRARMYYTVARIYADAMNIGLRGPKILLSSEKANMGIAW
;
A
#
# COMPACT_ATOMS: atom_id res chain seq x y z
N MET A 1 21.13 -20.41 -0.34
CA MET A 1 20.35 -19.14 -0.36
C MET A 1 18.93 -19.45 -0.81
N PHE A 2 17.93 -18.89 -0.13
CA PHE A 2 16.55 -18.98 -0.55
C PHE A 2 16.02 -17.62 -1.00
N GLU A 3 14.91 -17.61 -1.72
CA GLU A 3 14.28 -16.40 -2.22
C GLU A 3 12.96 -16.16 -1.52
N VAL A 4 12.66 -14.90 -1.25
CA VAL A 4 11.39 -14.45 -0.64
C VAL A 4 10.74 -13.44 -1.58
N ASP A 5 9.55 -13.77 -2.05
CA ASP A 5 8.77 -12.83 -2.87
C ASP A 5 7.88 -11.98 -1.96
N VAL A 6 8.00 -10.67 -2.09
CA VAL A 6 7.19 -9.70 -1.35
C VAL A 6 6.32 -8.94 -2.34
N TYR A 7 5.01 -9.18 -2.25
CA TYR A 7 4.05 -8.53 -3.13
C TYR A 7 3.62 -7.19 -2.52
N VAL A 8 3.80 -6.13 -3.29
CA VAL A 8 3.54 -4.76 -2.85
C VAL A 8 2.70 -3.98 -3.86
N ASP A 9 1.94 -3.03 -3.36
CA ASP A 9 1.22 -2.06 -4.17
C ASP A 9 1.62 -0.65 -3.72
N ILE A 10 2.08 0.17 -4.64
CA ILE A 10 2.60 1.52 -4.34
C ILE A 10 1.54 2.40 -3.67
N LYS A 11 0.25 2.18 -3.94
CA LYS A 11 -0.82 2.94 -3.28
C LYS A 11 -1.12 2.50 -1.85
N SER A 12 -0.55 1.37 -1.39
CA SER A 12 -0.82 0.83 -0.06
C SER A 12 0.16 1.38 0.99
N PRO A 13 -0.32 1.97 2.10
CA PRO A 13 0.57 2.40 3.18
C PRO A 13 1.30 1.25 3.84
N HIS A 14 0.69 0.07 3.95
CA HIS A 14 1.35 -1.12 4.51
C HIS A 14 2.49 -1.61 3.60
N SER A 15 2.33 -1.51 2.28
CA SER A 15 3.41 -1.84 1.34
C SER A 15 4.60 -0.89 1.48
N TYR A 16 4.35 0.38 1.73
CA TYR A 16 5.40 1.34 2.02
C TYR A 16 6.17 0.97 3.29
N LEU A 17 5.46 0.57 4.33
CA LEU A 17 6.06 0.22 5.62
C LEU A 17 6.84 -1.09 5.58
N VAL A 18 6.48 -2.03 4.71
CA VAL A 18 7.12 -3.35 4.64
C VAL A 18 8.49 -3.33 3.96
N VAL A 19 8.79 -2.30 3.17
CA VAL A 19 10.03 -2.26 2.38
C VAL A 19 11.26 -2.40 3.26
N LYS A 20 11.35 -1.61 4.31
CA LYS A 20 12.54 -1.61 5.18
C LYS A 20 12.70 -2.93 5.95
N PRO A 21 11.67 -3.47 6.62
CA PRO A 21 11.77 -4.80 7.24
C PRO A 21 12.10 -5.92 6.23
N ALA A 22 11.53 -5.86 5.02
CA ALA A 22 11.82 -6.86 4.00
C ALA A 22 13.29 -6.82 3.56
N MET A 23 13.84 -5.64 3.36
CA MET A 23 15.26 -5.48 3.04
C MET A 23 16.16 -5.94 4.18
N GLN A 24 15.71 -5.80 5.44
CA GLN A 24 16.44 -6.27 6.60
C GLN A 24 16.62 -7.78 6.61
N LEU A 25 15.68 -8.53 6.00
CA LEU A 25 15.81 -9.99 5.88
C LEU A 25 17.08 -10.42 5.13
N GLU A 26 17.48 -9.67 4.10
CA GLU A 26 18.70 -9.96 3.35
C GLU A 26 19.95 -9.77 4.21
N THR A 27 19.91 -8.85 5.17
CA THR A 27 21.01 -8.62 6.11
C THR A 27 21.07 -9.69 7.19
N ASP A 28 19.91 -10.13 7.68
CA ASP A 28 19.82 -11.06 8.81
C ASP A 28 19.91 -12.52 8.40
N TYR A 29 19.55 -12.85 7.17
CA TYR A 29 19.48 -14.23 6.67
C TYR A 29 20.12 -14.33 5.29
N ASP A 30 20.52 -15.55 4.93
CA ASP A 30 21.02 -15.83 3.57
C ASP A 30 19.85 -16.00 2.61
N CYS A 31 19.26 -14.86 2.22
CA CYS A 31 18.11 -14.84 1.31
C CYS A 31 18.17 -13.64 0.36
N GLN A 32 17.43 -13.75 -0.72
CA GLN A 32 17.17 -12.67 -1.66
C GLN A 32 15.70 -12.28 -1.58
N VAL A 33 15.43 -10.99 -1.41
CA VAL A 33 14.07 -10.44 -1.42
C VAL A 33 13.75 -9.91 -2.80
N ASN A 34 12.68 -10.41 -3.39
CA ASN A 34 12.18 -9.96 -4.67
C ASN A 34 10.86 -9.21 -4.46
N PHE A 35 10.83 -7.92 -4.78
CA PHE A 35 9.58 -7.16 -4.75
C PHE A 35 8.81 -7.39 -6.03
N LYS A 36 7.54 -7.75 -5.89
CA LYS A 36 6.63 -8.01 -7.01
C LYS A 36 5.40 -7.12 -6.93
N PRO A 37 4.90 -6.63 -8.06
CA PRO A 37 3.71 -5.78 -8.05
C PRO A 37 2.45 -6.58 -7.77
N TYR A 38 1.54 -5.97 -7.01
CA TYR A 38 0.20 -6.48 -6.79
C TYR A 38 -0.77 -5.29 -6.76
N ASP A 39 -1.82 -5.35 -7.58
CA ASP A 39 -2.81 -4.28 -7.63
C ASP A 39 -3.96 -4.58 -6.67
N LEU A 40 -3.91 -3.95 -5.50
CA LEU A 40 -4.93 -4.09 -4.47
C LEU A 40 -6.26 -3.47 -4.91
N SER A 41 -7.35 -4.16 -4.64
CA SER A 41 -8.70 -3.66 -4.83
C SER A 41 -9.30 -3.20 -3.51
N TYR A 42 -9.88 -2.01 -3.50
CA TYR A 42 -10.58 -1.46 -2.35
C TYR A 42 -12.10 -1.44 -2.55
N VAL A 43 -12.61 -2.38 -3.36
CA VAL A 43 -14.06 -2.50 -3.63
C VAL A 43 -14.87 -2.73 -2.36
N ASP A 44 -14.33 -3.48 -1.41
CA ASP A 44 -14.95 -3.79 -0.12
C ASP A 44 -15.24 -2.55 0.74
N ILE A 45 -14.45 -1.49 0.59
CA ILE A 45 -14.67 -0.20 1.24
C ILE A 45 -15.18 0.87 0.29
N ASN A 46 -15.57 0.47 -0.91
CA ASN A 46 -16.13 1.33 -1.95
C ASN A 46 -15.26 2.54 -2.29
N VAL A 47 -13.95 2.32 -2.38
CA VAL A 47 -12.98 3.33 -2.83
C VAL A 47 -12.61 3.07 -4.28
N SER A 48 -12.66 4.11 -5.09
CA SER A 48 -12.33 4.05 -6.51
C SER A 48 -11.05 4.80 -6.80
N THR A 49 -10.27 4.27 -7.73
CA THR A 49 -9.12 4.98 -8.34
C THR A 49 -9.49 5.59 -9.69
N ASP A 50 -10.76 5.50 -10.08
CA ASP A 50 -11.23 6.01 -11.37
C ASP A 50 -11.30 7.54 -11.37
N HIS A 51 -11.12 8.10 -12.57
CA HIS A 51 -11.16 9.55 -12.78
C HIS A 51 -12.05 9.86 -14.00
N ASP A 52 -12.78 10.98 -13.91
CA ASP A 52 -13.50 11.57 -15.02
C ASP A 52 -12.87 12.91 -15.35
N ARG A 53 -12.31 13.04 -16.57
CA ARG A 53 -11.64 14.25 -17.05
C ARG A 53 -10.61 14.81 -16.07
N GLY A 54 -9.84 13.95 -15.44
CA GLY A 54 -8.83 14.32 -14.45
C GLY A 54 -9.37 14.56 -13.05
N ASN A 55 -10.68 14.47 -12.83
CA ASN A 55 -11.30 14.60 -11.52
C ASN A 55 -11.55 13.21 -10.91
N PRO A 56 -11.27 13.01 -9.62
CA PRO A 56 -11.51 11.73 -9.00
C PRO A 56 -13.01 11.43 -8.91
N ILE A 57 -13.39 10.19 -9.23
CA ILE A 57 -14.74 9.70 -9.02
C ILE A 57 -14.84 9.20 -7.59
N ARG A 58 -15.63 9.89 -6.77
CA ARG A 58 -15.88 9.50 -5.39
C ARG A 58 -17.16 8.68 -5.28
N ARG A 59 -17.07 7.57 -4.57
CA ARG A 59 -18.22 6.73 -4.29
C ARG A 59 -18.63 6.87 -2.84
N PRO A 60 -19.94 6.90 -2.55
CA PRO A 60 -20.41 6.99 -1.15
C PRO A 60 -20.05 5.72 -0.39
N ARG A 61 -19.66 5.88 0.87
CA ARG A 61 -19.37 4.77 1.78
C ARG A 61 -20.38 4.78 2.92
N ASN A 62 -20.80 3.57 3.35
CA ASN A 62 -21.58 3.45 4.57
C ASN A 62 -20.66 3.57 5.80
N ALA A 63 -21.27 3.63 7.00
CA ALA A 63 -20.51 3.82 8.23
C ALA A 63 -19.49 2.69 8.49
N ALA A 64 -19.82 1.45 8.14
CA ALA A 64 -18.92 0.31 8.32
C ALA A 64 -17.70 0.39 7.37
N GLN A 65 -17.93 0.75 6.12
CA GLN A 65 -16.85 0.94 5.13
C GLN A 65 -15.94 2.10 5.53
N ASP A 66 -16.49 3.18 6.03
CA ASP A 66 -15.72 4.34 6.46
C ASP A 66 -14.86 4.02 7.69
N ARG A 67 -15.39 3.28 8.67
CA ARG A 67 -14.61 2.80 9.81
C ARG A 67 -13.48 1.89 9.38
N ARG A 68 -13.71 0.99 8.43
CA ARG A 68 -12.69 0.08 7.91
C ARG A 68 -11.57 0.84 7.20
N ALA A 69 -11.92 1.82 6.38
CA ALA A 69 -10.93 2.67 5.71
C ALA A 69 -10.07 3.44 6.71
N ARG A 70 -10.68 4.00 7.75
CA ARG A 70 -9.95 4.70 8.82
C ARG A 70 -9.04 3.76 9.59
N MET A 71 -9.48 2.53 9.83
CA MET A 71 -8.69 1.52 10.55
C MET A 71 -7.41 1.18 9.80
N TYR A 72 -7.45 1.04 8.49
CA TYR A 72 -6.25 0.77 7.69
C TYR A 72 -5.15 1.80 7.94
N TYR A 73 -5.51 3.09 7.91
CA TYR A 73 -4.54 4.16 8.16
C TYR A 73 -4.15 4.29 9.63
N THR A 74 -5.06 4.01 10.55
CA THR A 74 -4.76 4.03 11.98
C THR A 74 -3.72 2.98 12.33
N VAL A 75 -3.90 1.74 11.86
CA VAL A 75 -2.93 0.66 12.08
C VAL A 75 -1.60 0.99 11.40
N ALA A 76 -1.63 1.45 10.17
CA ALA A 76 -0.41 1.83 9.45
C ALA A 76 0.36 2.94 10.19
N ARG A 77 -0.33 3.94 10.74
CA ARG A 77 0.31 5.02 11.52
C ARG A 77 0.94 4.53 12.81
N ILE A 78 0.35 3.54 13.48
CA ILE A 78 0.95 2.93 14.67
C ILE A 78 2.32 2.33 14.33
N TYR A 79 2.41 1.56 13.25
CA TYR A 79 3.67 1.00 12.79
C TYR A 79 4.64 2.10 12.31
N ALA A 80 4.15 3.10 11.59
CA ALA A 80 4.96 4.20 11.11
C ALA A 80 5.58 4.99 12.26
N ASP A 81 4.81 5.26 13.31
CA ASP A 81 5.31 5.96 14.51
C ASP A 81 6.40 5.14 15.21
N ALA A 82 6.22 3.83 15.33
CA ALA A 82 7.23 2.93 15.90
C ALA A 82 8.53 2.91 15.08
N MET A 83 8.43 3.11 13.76
CA MET A 83 9.57 3.16 12.84
C MET A 83 10.11 4.58 12.63
N ASN A 84 9.55 5.57 13.29
CA ASN A 84 9.89 6.99 13.14
C ASN A 84 9.71 7.49 11.69
N ILE A 85 8.63 7.08 11.05
CA ILE A 85 8.28 7.45 9.68
C ILE A 85 6.99 8.30 9.71
N GLY A 86 7.00 9.48 9.06
CA GLY A 86 5.80 10.27 8.87
C GLY A 86 4.88 9.62 7.82
N LEU A 87 3.62 9.39 8.19
CA LEU A 87 2.63 8.79 7.29
C LEU A 87 1.34 9.60 7.32
N ARG A 88 0.92 10.07 6.14
CA ARG A 88 -0.35 10.76 5.95
C ARG A 88 -1.17 10.05 4.89
N GLY A 89 -2.48 9.92 5.13
CA GLY A 89 -3.39 9.41 4.13
C GLY A 89 -3.54 10.39 2.96
N PRO A 90 -3.70 9.88 1.72
CA PRO A 90 -3.90 10.73 0.56
C PRO A 90 -5.29 11.35 0.59
N LYS A 91 -5.42 12.56 0.03
CA LYS A 91 -6.74 13.19 -0.18
C LYS A 91 -7.51 12.50 -1.29
N ILE A 92 -6.79 11.96 -2.27
CA ILE A 92 -7.31 11.29 -3.46
C ILE A 92 -6.51 10.01 -3.65
N LEU A 93 -7.19 8.90 -3.90
CA LEU A 93 -6.52 7.66 -4.25
C LEU A 93 -6.33 7.59 -5.76
N LEU A 94 -5.07 7.54 -6.17
CA LEU A 94 -4.70 7.41 -7.58
C LEU A 94 -4.47 5.94 -7.93
N SER A 95 -4.65 5.60 -9.21
CA SER A 95 -4.25 4.28 -9.70
C SER A 95 -2.74 4.11 -9.62
N SER A 96 -2.30 2.99 -9.08
CA SER A 96 -0.88 2.64 -8.97
C SER A 96 -0.37 1.75 -10.10
N GLU A 97 -1.21 1.47 -11.09
CA GLU A 97 -0.91 0.50 -12.15
C GLU A 97 0.43 0.77 -12.84
N LYS A 98 0.64 2.01 -13.29
CA LYS A 98 1.89 2.39 -13.98
C LYS A 98 3.10 2.36 -13.04
N ALA A 99 2.92 2.81 -11.80
CA ALA A 99 3.98 2.77 -10.81
C ALA A 99 4.36 1.34 -10.44
N ASN A 100 3.36 0.45 -10.33
CA ASN A 100 3.59 -0.97 -10.05
C ASN A 100 4.34 -1.67 -11.19
N MET A 101 4.17 -1.23 -12.43
CA MET A 101 4.98 -1.74 -13.54
C MET A 101 6.48 -1.50 -13.33
N GLY A 102 6.84 -0.40 -12.69
CA GLY A 102 8.22 -0.10 -12.34
C GLY A 102 8.82 -1.10 -11.35
N ILE A 103 8.01 -1.69 -10.49
CA ILE A 103 8.46 -2.72 -9.53
C ILE A 103 8.88 -4.00 -10.27
N ALA A 104 8.20 -4.32 -11.37
CA ALA A 104 8.48 -5.51 -12.16
C ALA A 104 9.79 -5.40 -12.98
N TRP A 105 10.33 -4.22 -13.08
CA TRP A 105 11.62 -3.98 -13.73
C TRP A 105 12.74 -4.30 -12.75
#